data_9295b29cbbeb9581874f790e36ff4b2a
#
_entry.id   9295b29cbbeb9581874f790e36ff4b2a
#
_cell.length_a   1.000
_cell.length_b   1.000
_cell.length_c   1.000
_cell.angle_alpha   90.00
_cell.angle_beta   90.00
_cell.angle_gamma   90.00
#
_symmetry.space_group_name_H-M   'P 1'
#
loop_
_entity.id
_entity.type
_entity.pdbx_description
1 polymer ?
#
loop_
_entity_poly.entity_id
_entity_poly.type
_entity_poly.pdbx_seq_one_letter_code
_entity_poly.pdbx_strand_id
1 'polypeptide(L)'
;MTTPVTTPRVRPIERPRTAFVLSGGGNQAVSQVGMLRALLERDIVPDVVVGTSAGALNGAIVATDPTIAGVEHLADVWLSIRSGEVFQGGKLARAWNLLRRDDHLFTNDGLLSILDRAHLAPTFAETEVPLRVVATDLGTGEEVVFASGPLEPALLASTALPALFPPIEHDDRLLVDGAVTNTVPLWHALSGPTDRVYVCNVSGALVERRLRSPLDVAVRAFAISRNLRFDLELRHAPPDVDVVVLPSPSDQRELFDFSDSLMLIEEAHHVAARALDVHEAEQGRPRERARRRWFRRRRDVA
;
A
#
# COMPACT_ATOMS: atom_id res chain seq x y z
N MET A 1 -4.85 34.36 53.88
CA MET A 1 -5.33 33.24 53.01
C MET A 1 -4.83 33.50 51.61
N THR A 2 -3.72 32.86 51.23
CA THR A 2 -3.10 32.97 49.89
C THR A 2 -3.65 31.86 49.01
N THR A 3 -4.41 32.22 47.97
CA THR A 3 -4.92 31.30 46.93
C THR A 3 -3.76 30.68 46.17
N PRO A 4 -3.70 29.36 46.01
CA PRO A 4 -2.62 28.71 45.22
C PRO A 4 -2.79 29.06 43.74
N VAL A 5 -1.74 29.62 43.15
CA VAL A 5 -1.65 29.82 41.68
C VAL A 5 -1.48 28.45 41.03
N THR A 6 -2.52 27.97 40.38
CA THR A 6 -2.49 26.76 39.61
C THR A 6 -1.74 27.02 38.27
N THR A 7 -0.50 26.54 38.21
CA THR A 7 0.26 26.56 36.97
C THR A 7 -0.49 25.70 35.90
N PRO A 8 -0.76 26.22 34.72
CA PRO A 8 -1.39 25.42 33.69
C PRO A 8 -0.49 24.24 33.30
N ARG A 9 -0.97 23.02 33.45
CA ARG A 9 -0.29 21.83 32.91
C ARG A 9 -0.20 21.99 31.39
N VAL A 10 0.99 22.26 30.88
CA VAL A 10 1.30 22.15 29.47
C VAL A 10 1.03 20.68 29.08
N ARG A 11 -0.02 20.44 28.29
CA ARG A 11 -0.24 19.11 27.69
C ARG A 11 0.99 18.82 26.83
N PRO A 12 1.57 17.60 26.91
CA PRO A 12 2.56 17.20 25.93
C PRO A 12 1.95 17.39 24.53
N ILE A 13 2.71 17.95 23.60
CA ILE A 13 2.31 18.00 22.19
C ILE A 13 2.37 16.54 21.75
N GLU A 14 1.21 15.87 21.77
CA GLU A 14 1.08 14.52 21.23
C GLU A 14 1.38 14.63 19.71
N ARG A 15 2.29 13.79 19.20
CA ARG A 15 2.52 13.72 17.76
C ARG A 15 1.22 13.32 17.05
N PRO A 16 0.98 13.78 15.81
CA PRO A 16 -0.18 13.34 15.04
C PRO A 16 -0.20 11.82 14.89
N ARG A 17 -1.37 11.21 15.07
CA ARG A 17 -1.55 9.78 14.80
C ARG A 17 -1.47 9.55 13.30
N THR A 18 -0.50 8.75 12.91
CA THR A 18 -0.10 8.58 11.53
C THR A 18 -0.47 7.19 11.02
N ALA A 19 -1.14 7.13 9.88
CA ALA A 19 -1.40 5.88 9.17
C ALA A 19 -0.56 5.79 7.90
N PHE A 20 -0.04 4.60 7.59
CA PHE A 20 0.54 4.28 6.29
C PHE A 20 -0.42 3.40 5.50
N VAL A 21 -0.72 3.81 4.27
CA VAL A 21 -1.54 3.05 3.32
C VAL A 21 -0.67 2.63 2.15
N LEU A 22 -0.53 1.32 1.97
CA LEU A 22 0.29 0.73 0.91
C LEU A 22 -0.61 0.05 -0.13
N SER A 23 -0.59 0.59 -1.35
CA SER A 23 -1.40 0.05 -2.43
C SER A 23 -0.88 -1.29 -2.95
N GLY A 24 -1.77 -2.10 -3.49
CA GLY A 24 -1.38 -3.18 -4.39
C GLY A 24 -0.72 -2.65 -5.66
N GLY A 25 0.09 -3.46 -6.31
CA GLY A 25 0.78 -3.04 -7.54
C GLY A 25 1.74 -4.06 -8.13
N GLY A 26 1.76 -5.30 -7.64
CA GLY A 26 2.70 -6.33 -8.09
C GLY A 26 4.15 -5.89 -7.93
N ASN A 27 4.97 -6.02 -8.97
CA ASN A 27 6.37 -5.60 -8.95
C ASN A 27 6.56 -4.08 -8.79
N GLN A 28 5.58 -3.25 -9.12
CA GLN A 28 5.65 -1.80 -8.89
C GLN A 28 5.73 -1.45 -7.39
N ALA A 29 5.28 -2.36 -6.51
CA ALA A 29 5.33 -2.17 -5.07
C ALA A 29 6.77 -2.10 -4.51
N VAL A 30 7.79 -2.45 -5.27
CA VAL A 30 9.19 -2.20 -4.94
C VAL A 30 9.46 -0.69 -4.73
N SER A 31 8.76 0.19 -5.43
CA SER A 31 8.87 1.64 -5.24
C SER A 31 8.42 2.11 -3.86
N GLN A 32 7.56 1.34 -3.18
CA GLN A 32 7.15 1.65 -1.80
C GLN A 32 8.32 1.59 -0.82
N VAL A 33 9.36 0.80 -1.10
CA VAL A 33 10.58 0.74 -0.29
C VAL A 33 11.23 2.13 -0.21
N GLY A 34 11.40 2.79 -1.35
CA GLY A 34 11.93 4.16 -1.39
C GLY A 34 11.04 5.18 -0.70
N MET A 35 9.71 5.05 -0.85
CA MET A 35 8.74 5.92 -0.18
C MET A 35 8.79 5.75 1.35
N LEU A 36 8.81 4.51 1.83
CA LEU A 36 8.90 4.17 3.25
C LEU A 36 10.22 4.66 3.85
N ARG A 37 11.33 4.49 3.14
CA ARG A 37 12.64 5.02 3.54
C ARG A 37 12.59 6.54 3.71
N ALA A 38 12.01 7.27 2.76
CA ALA A 38 11.89 8.72 2.83
C ALA A 38 11.03 9.21 4.01
N LEU A 39 10.02 8.43 4.42
CA LEU A 39 9.20 8.70 5.60
C LEU A 39 10.00 8.47 6.90
N LEU A 40 10.61 7.28 7.04
CA LEU A 40 11.31 6.91 8.27
C LEU A 40 12.60 7.71 8.50
N GLU A 41 13.30 8.16 7.44
CA GLU A 41 14.43 9.09 7.53
C GLU A 41 14.04 10.46 8.10
N ARG A 42 12.74 10.78 8.13
CA ARG A 42 12.16 12.00 8.74
C ARG A 42 11.48 11.75 10.08
N ASP A 43 11.76 10.61 10.71
CA ASP A 43 11.11 10.18 11.96
C ASP A 43 9.57 10.11 11.85
N ILE A 44 9.04 9.95 10.63
CA ILE A 44 7.61 9.72 10.40
C ILE A 44 7.35 8.22 10.54
N VAL A 45 6.86 7.82 11.71
CA VAL A 45 6.57 6.42 12.07
C VAL A 45 5.06 6.20 12.11
N PRO A 46 4.54 5.09 11.57
CA PRO A 46 3.11 4.82 11.57
C PRO A 46 2.60 4.36 12.94
N ASP A 47 1.34 4.69 13.26
CA ASP A 47 0.55 4.13 14.37
C ASP A 47 -0.37 3.00 13.89
N VAL A 48 -0.58 2.91 12.58
CA VAL A 48 -1.27 1.82 11.90
C VAL A 48 -0.78 1.71 10.46
N VAL A 49 -0.66 0.48 9.98
CA VAL A 49 -0.34 0.18 8.59
C VAL A 49 -1.53 -0.55 7.95
N VAL A 50 -1.91 -0.15 6.75
CA VAL A 50 -2.96 -0.80 5.97
C VAL A 50 -2.42 -1.13 4.59
N GLY A 51 -2.55 -2.38 4.17
CA GLY A 51 -2.00 -2.82 2.88
C GLY A 51 -2.90 -3.76 2.11
N THR A 52 -2.72 -3.75 0.79
CA THR A 52 -3.38 -4.66 -0.16
C THR A 52 -2.32 -5.32 -1.05
N SER A 53 -2.43 -6.65 -1.28
CA SER A 53 -1.56 -7.38 -2.22
C SER A 53 -0.07 -7.21 -1.86
N ALA A 54 0.78 -6.88 -2.82
CA ALA A 54 2.20 -6.60 -2.57
C ALA A 54 2.40 -5.47 -1.52
N GLY A 55 1.47 -4.51 -1.43
CA GLY A 55 1.48 -3.51 -0.36
C GLY A 55 1.17 -4.09 1.01
N ALA A 56 0.41 -5.18 1.11
CA ALA A 56 0.20 -5.88 2.37
C ALA A 56 1.49 -6.59 2.84
N LEU A 57 2.25 -7.19 1.91
CA LEU A 57 3.56 -7.78 2.21
C LEU A 57 4.54 -6.72 2.73
N ASN A 58 4.68 -5.60 2.00
CA ASN A 58 5.52 -4.48 2.42
C ASN A 58 5.08 -3.93 3.78
N GLY A 59 3.76 -3.79 3.97
CA GLY A 59 3.16 -3.34 5.20
C GLY A 59 3.42 -4.27 6.37
N ALA A 60 3.42 -5.59 6.16
CA ALA A 60 3.72 -6.59 7.18
C ALA A 60 5.17 -6.49 7.67
N ILE A 61 6.14 -6.31 6.75
CA ILE A 61 7.55 -6.12 7.12
C ILE A 61 7.72 -4.84 7.94
N VAL A 62 7.16 -3.72 7.49
CA VAL A 62 7.24 -2.43 8.20
C VAL A 62 6.46 -2.46 9.53
N ALA A 63 5.35 -3.17 9.60
CA ALA A 63 4.63 -3.33 10.86
C ALA A 63 5.38 -4.21 11.87
N THR A 64 6.17 -5.18 11.39
CA THR A 64 7.04 -6.03 12.22
C THR A 64 8.27 -5.25 12.71
N ASP A 65 8.89 -4.44 11.85
CA ASP A 65 10.03 -3.58 12.17
C ASP A 65 9.86 -2.19 11.53
N PRO A 66 9.27 -1.21 12.24
CA PRO A 66 9.01 0.14 11.71
C PRO A 66 10.25 1.04 11.76
N THR A 67 11.42 0.50 11.46
CA THR A 67 12.71 1.22 11.47
C THR A 67 13.35 1.26 10.08
N ILE A 68 14.41 2.06 9.95
CA ILE A 68 15.23 2.06 8.73
C ILE A 68 15.79 0.65 8.45
N ALA A 69 16.18 -0.10 9.49
CA ALA A 69 16.68 -1.47 9.32
C ALA A 69 15.60 -2.39 8.74
N GLY A 70 14.35 -2.25 9.18
CA GLY A 70 13.21 -2.99 8.61
C GLY A 70 12.98 -2.65 7.13
N VAL A 71 13.13 -1.38 6.73
CA VAL A 71 13.03 -0.97 5.31
C VAL A 71 14.22 -1.45 4.49
N GLU A 72 15.43 -1.49 5.04
CA GLU A 72 16.60 -2.08 4.37
C GLU A 72 16.40 -3.59 4.18
N HIS A 73 15.89 -4.29 5.18
CA HIS A 73 15.50 -5.69 5.03
C HIS A 73 14.43 -5.88 3.94
N LEU A 74 13.40 -5.01 3.89
CA LEU A 74 12.41 -5.02 2.81
C LEU A 74 13.06 -4.82 1.44
N ALA A 75 14.06 -3.95 1.32
CA ALA A 75 14.82 -3.76 0.08
C ALA A 75 15.54 -5.06 -0.31
N ASP A 76 16.21 -5.73 0.64
CA ASP A 76 16.92 -7.00 0.40
C ASP A 76 15.96 -8.10 -0.07
N VAL A 77 14.76 -8.19 0.53
CA VAL A 77 13.71 -9.12 0.08
C VAL A 77 13.37 -8.85 -1.38
N TRP A 78 13.06 -7.60 -1.77
CA TRP A 78 12.73 -7.26 -3.16
C TRP A 78 13.88 -7.52 -4.13
N LEU A 79 15.12 -7.18 -3.77
CA LEU A 79 16.30 -7.39 -4.59
C LEU A 79 16.66 -8.88 -4.75
N SER A 80 16.21 -9.73 -3.83
CA SER A 80 16.36 -11.17 -3.91
C SER A 80 15.38 -11.85 -4.84
N ILE A 81 14.23 -11.20 -5.16
CA ILE A 81 13.17 -11.78 -5.98
C ILE A 81 13.61 -11.90 -7.44
N ARG A 82 13.45 -13.07 -8.01
CA ARG A 82 13.65 -13.34 -9.44
C ARG A 82 12.31 -13.72 -10.07
N SER A 83 12.03 -13.20 -11.26
CA SER A 83 10.77 -13.47 -11.98
C SER A 83 10.42 -14.95 -12.10
N GLY A 84 11.43 -15.83 -12.28
CA GLY A 84 11.24 -17.28 -12.36
C GLY A 84 10.91 -17.97 -11.04
N GLU A 85 11.11 -17.30 -9.90
CA GLU A 85 10.84 -17.81 -8.56
C GLU A 85 9.38 -17.57 -8.14
N VAL A 86 8.88 -16.37 -8.38
CA VAL A 86 7.48 -16.01 -8.08
C VAL A 86 6.51 -16.81 -8.95
N PHE A 87 6.90 -17.05 -10.20
CA PHE A 87 6.08 -17.73 -11.21
C PHE A 87 6.66 -19.10 -11.52
N GLN A 88 6.79 -19.96 -10.50
CA GLN A 88 7.25 -21.33 -10.65
C GLN A 88 6.24 -22.12 -11.51
N GLY A 89 6.75 -22.76 -12.56
CA GLY A 89 5.98 -23.57 -13.48
C GLY A 89 6.42 -23.30 -14.93
N GLY A 90 7.14 -24.25 -15.53
CA GLY A 90 7.54 -24.17 -16.94
C GLY A 90 6.32 -24.05 -17.87
N LYS A 91 6.55 -23.68 -19.14
CA LYS A 91 5.50 -23.58 -20.19
C LYS A 91 4.60 -24.81 -20.24
N LEU A 92 5.14 -25.99 -19.95
CA LEU A 92 4.41 -27.27 -19.91
C LEU A 92 3.46 -27.36 -18.70
N ALA A 93 3.84 -26.89 -17.52
CA ALA A 93 2.97 -26.88 -16.34
C ALA A 93 1.80 -25.91 -16.52
N ARG A 94 2.05 -24.73 -17.09
CA ARG A 94 1.00 -23.75 -17.43
C ARG A 94 0.02 -24.30 -18.46
N ALA A 95 0.50 -24.97 -19.52
CA ALA A 95 -0.34 -25.62 -20.51
C ALA A 95 -1.14 -26.77 -19.90
N TRP A 96 -0.56 -27.50 -18.92
CA TRP A 96 -1.21 -28.60 -18.23
C TRP A 96 -2.31 -28.12 -17.27
N ASN A 97 -2.07 -27.05 -16.51
CA ASN A 97 -3.09 -26.44 -15.63
C ASN A 97 -4.26 -25.88 -16.46
N LEU A 98 -3.96 -25.23 -17.59
CA LEU A 98 -4.98 -24.74 -18.51
C LEU A 98 -5.82 -25.90 -19.13
N LEU A 99 -5.18 -27.04 -19.44
CA LEU A 99 -5.86 -28.25 -19.97
C LEU A 99 -6.72 -28.94 -18.91
N ARG A 100 -6.32 -28.90 -17.64
CA ARG A 100 -7.07 -29.49 -16.51
C ARG A 100 -8.25 -28.61 -16.08
N ARG A 101 -8.38 -27.39 -16.59
CA ARG A 101 -9.34 -26.38 -16.13
C ARG A 101 -9.12 -25.99 -14.67
N ASP A 102 -7.85 -26.01 -14.22
CA ASP A 102 -7.51 -25.46 -12.93
C ASP A 102 -7.79 -23.95 -12.92
N ASP A 103 -8.17 -23.41 -11.77
CA ASP A 103 -8.56 -22.02 -11.58
C ASP A 103 -7.36 -21.06 -11.49
N HIS A 104 -6.10 -21.56 -11.57
CA HIS A 104 -4.88 -20.81 -11.45
C HIS A 104 -3.75 -21.28 -12.39
N LEU A 105 -2.77 -20.40 -12.61
CA LEU A 105 -1.60 -20.70 -13.46
C LEU A 105 -0.35 -21.08 -12.66
N PHE A 106 -0.22 -20.63 -11.41
CA PHE A 106 0.95 -20.79 -10.55
C PHE A 106 0.53 -21.31 -9.18
N THR A 107 1.43 -22.01 -8.48
CA THR A 107 1.26 -22.40 -7.08
C THR A 107 1.67 -21.27 -6.15
N ASN A 108 1.32 -21.38 -4.85
CA ASN A 108 1.72 -20.42 -3.83
C ASN A 108 3.17 -20.58 -3.35
N ASP A 109 3.91 -21.59 -3.84
CA ASP A 109 5.27 -21.89 -3.35
C ASP A 109 6.23 -20.70 -3.49
N GLY A 110 6.12 -19.93 -4.59
CA GLY A 110 6.92 -18.73 -4.78
C GLY A 110 6.59 -17.63 -3.78
N LEU A 111 5.31 -17.44 -3.45
CA LEU A 111 4.87 -16.48 -2.43
C LEU A 111 5.32 -16.92 -1.04
N LEU A 112 5.17 -18.20 -0.70
CA LEU A 112 5.64 -18.76 0.57
C LEU A 112 7.15 -18.57 0.74
N SER A 113 7.94 -18.79 -0.31
CA SER A 113 9.38 -18.54 -0.28
C SER A 113 9.74 -17.06 -0.02
N ILE A 114 8.92 -16.12 -0.49
CA ILE A 114 9.08 -14.69 -0.19
C ILE A 114 8.73 -14.41 1.26
N LEU A 115 7.62 -14.97 1.77
CA LEU A 115 7.18 -14.80 3.16
C LEU A 115 8.23 -15.34 4.14
N ASP A 116 8.83 -16.50 3.86
CA ASP A 116 9.92 -17.08 4.66
C ASP A 116 11.13 -16.13 4.77
N ARG A 117 11.49 -15.46 3.67
CA ARG A 117 12.60 -14.48 3.65
C ARG A 117 12.24 -13.15 4.30
N ALA A 118 10.95 -12.83 4.39
CA ALA A 118 10.47 -11.58 4.96
C ALA A 118 10.62 -11.51 6.49
N HIS A 119 10.89 -12.62 7.17
CA HIS A 119 11.07 -12.71 8.62
C HIS A 119 9.97 -11.98 9.41
N LEU A 120 8.73 -12.24 9.04
CA LEU A 120 7.57 -11.57 9.60
C LEU A 120 7.28 -12.03 11.05
N ALA A 121 6.62 -11.16 11.82
CA ALA A 121 5.93 -11.60 13.02
C ALA A 121 4.95 -12.73 12.67
N PRO A 122 4.82 -13.79 13.49
CA PRO A 122 3.93 -14.91 13.19
C PRO A 122 2.45 -14.51 13.14
N THR A 123 2.06 -13.54 13.96
CA THR A 123 0.67 -13.08 14.11
C THR A 123 0.56 -11.56 14.08
N PHE A 124 -0.63 -11.05 13.79
CA PHE A 124 -0.93 -9.62 13.89
C PHE A 124 -0.68 -9.03 15.29
N ALA A 125 -0.83 -9.82 16.35
CA ALA A 125 -0.62 -9.37 17.71
C ALA A 125 0.86 -9.17 18.08
N GLU A 126 1.76 -9.74 17.31
CA GLU A 126 3.21 -9.68 17.52
C GLU A 126 3.89 -8.63 16.65
N THR A 127 3.15 -7.94 15.77
CA THR A 127 3.68 -6.78 15.05
C THR A 127 3.87 -5.60 16.00
N GLU A 128 4.93 -4.83 15.84
CA GLU A 128 5.21 -3.61 16.61
C GLU A 128 4.17 -2.50 16.33
N VAL A 129 3.62 -2.48 15.12
CA VAL A 129 2.59 -1.53 14.69
C VAL A 129 1.35 -2.32 14.24
N PRO A 130 0.14 -1.94 14.68
CA PRO A 130 -1.11 -2.53 14.20
C PRO A 130 -1.17 -2.58 12.68
N LEU A 131 -1.45 -3.77 12.13
CA LEU A 131 -1.54 -4.02 10.70
C LEU A 131 -2.97 -4.39 10.29
N ARG A 132 -3.39 -3.93 9.13
CA ARG A 132 -4.61 -4.38 8.45
C ARG A 132 -4.27 -4.85 7.05
N VAL A 133 -4.70 -6.05 6.70
CA VAL A 133 -4.48 -6.67 5.40
C VAL A 133 -5.82 -6.85 4.71
N VAL A 134 -5.95 -6.39 3.48
CA VAL A 134 -7.20 -6.44 2.73
C VAL A 134 -7.17 -7.56 1.71
N ALA A 135 -8.21 -8.40 1.72
CA ALA A 135 -8.51 -9.40 0.72
C ALA A 135 -9.93 -9.19 0.19
N THR A 136 -10.34 -9.99 -0.80
CA THR A 136 -11.69 -9.96 -1.39
C THR A 136 -12.33 -11.32 -1.27
N ASP A 137 -13.56 -11.37 -0.74
CA ASP A 137 -14.41 -12.58 -0.80
C ASP A 137 -14.96 -12.76 -2.22
N LEU A 138 -14.56 -13.84 -2.88
CA LEU A 138 -14.95 -14.11 -4.26
C LEU A 138 -16.45 -14.47 -4.39
N GLY A 139 -17.07 -14.98 -3.31
CA GLY A 139 -18.47 -15.34 -3.29
C GLY A 139 -19.41 -14.16 -3.17
N THR A 140 -19.04 -13.17 -2.34
CA THR A 140 -19.89 -11.99 -2.05
C THR A 140 -19.44 -10.73 -2.76
N GLY A 141 -18.17 -10.64 -3.14
CA GLY A 141 -17.54 -9.41 -3.66
C GLY A 141 -17.24 -8.38 -2.56
N GLU A 142 -17.32 -8.77 -1.28
CA GLU A 142 -17.03 -7.89 -0.15
C GLU A 142 -15.54 -7.88 0.20
N GLU A 143 -15.09 -6.79 0.81
CA GLU A 143 -13.76 -6.71 1.40
C GLU A 143 -13.68 -7.53 2.68
N VAL A 144 -12.60 -8.29 2.81
CA VAL A 144 -12.23 -8.98 4.05
C VAL A 144 -10.98 -8.31 4.60
N VAL A 145 -11.09 -7.74 5.81
CA VAL A 145 -9.98 -7.04 6.46
C VAL A 145 -9.48 -7.89 7.61
N PHE A 146 -8.27 -8.39 7.47
CA PHE A 146 -7.57 -9.11 8.54
C PHE A 146 -6.85 -8.10 9.45
N ALA A 147 -7.02 -8.28 10.76
CA ALA A 147 -6.34 -7.49 11.79
C ALA A 147 -5.98 -8.35 13.03
N SER A 148 -6.17 -9.65 12.95
CA SER A 148 -5.87 -10.61 14.02
C SER A 148 -5.62 -11.99 13.46
N GLY A 149 -5.03 -12.88 14.28
CA GLY A 149 -4.69 -14.24 13.87
C GLY A 149 -3.31 -14.33 13.21
N PRO A 150 -3.03 -15.43 12.47
CA PRO A 150 -1.77 -15.64 11.76
C PRO A 150 -1.62 -14.68 10.58
N LEU A 151 -0.39 -14.17 10.33
CA LEU A 151 -0.11 -13.27 9.20
C LEU A 151 -0.08 -13.99 7.85
N GLU A 152 0.53 -15.16 7.79
CA GLU A 152 0.76 -15.89 6.54
C GLU A 152 -0.53 -16.13 5.73
N PRO A 153 -1.61 -16.74 6.29
CA PRO A 153 -2.85 -16.94 5.54
C PRO A 153 -3.49 -15.64 5.04
N ALA A 154 -3.41 -14.56 5.82
CA ALA A 154 -3.94 -13.26 5.44
C ALA A 154 -3.16 -12.65 4.25
N LEU A 155 -1.83 -12.78 4.27
CA LEU A 155 -0.97 -12.29 3.19
C LEU A 155 -1.14 -13.13 1.92
N LEU A 156 -1.26 -14.45 2.04
CA LEU A 156 -1.57 -15.31 0.90
C LEU A 156 -2.91 -14.94 0.26
N ALA A 157 -3.96 -14.73 1.08
CA ALA A 157 -5.27 -14.31 0.58
C ALA A 157 -5.19 -12.94 -0.12
N SER A 158 -4.50 -11.98 0.50
CA SER A 158 -4.34 -10.64 -0.06
C SER A 158 -3.54 -10.59 -1.37
N THR A 159 -2.67 -11.56 -1.61
CA THR A 159 -1.81 -11.65 -2.81
C THR A 159 -2.29 -12.68 -3.83
N ALA A 160 -3.39 -13.38 -3.57
CA ALA A 160 -3.98 -14.39 -4.47
C ALA A 160 -4.61 -13.73 -5.72
N LEU A 161 -3.77 -13.21 -6.61
CA LEU A 161 -4.22 -12.51 -7.83
C LEU A 161 -5.03 -13.47 -8.74
N PRO A 162 -6.29 -13.13 -9.06
CA PRO A 162 -7.17 -14.01 -9.84
C PRO A 162 -6.54 -14.49 -11.14
N ALA A 163 -6.77 -15.75 -11.48
CA ALA A 163 -6.21 -16.47 -12.62
C ALA A 163 -4.69 -16.75 -12.52
N LEU A 164 -3.94 -16.08 -11.67
CA LEU A 164 -2.50 -16.31 -11.50
C LEU A 164 -2.23 -17.27 -10.34
N PHE A 165 -2.82 -17.01 -9.18
CA PHE A 165 -2.67 -17.83 -7.97
C PHE A 165 -4.00 -18.45 -7.55
N PRO A 166 -3.98 -19.60 -6.86
CA PRO A 166 -5.19 -20.23 -6.36
C PRO A 166 -5.87 -19.33 -5.32
N PRO A 167 -7.21 -19.25 -5.33
CA PRO A 167 -7.94 -18.64 -4.23
C PRO A 167 -7.64 -19.35 -2.89
N ILE A 168 -7.70 -18.61 -1.79
CA ILE A 168 -7.40 -19.10 -0.45
C ILE A 168 -8.71 -19.37 0.30
N GLU A 169 -8.90 -20.60 0.79
CA GLU A 169 -10.01 -20.95 1.68
C GLU A 169 -9.72 -20.41 3.09
N HIS A 170 -10.65 -19.65 3.65
CA HIS A 170 -10.58 -19.12 5.01
C HIS A 170 -11.99 -18.89 5.57
N ASP A 171 -12.31 -19.51 6.71
CA ASP A 171 -13.61 -19.42 7.39
C ASP A 171 -14.82 -19.60 6.44
N ASP A 172 -14.86 -20.71 5.70
CA ASP A 172 -15.88 -21.06 4.70
C ASP A 172 -16.04 -20.04 3.54
N ARG A 173 -15.06 -19.15 3.36
CA ARG A 173 -14.98 -18.18 2.26
C ARG A 173 -13.85 -18.55 1.31
N LEU A 174 -14.02 -18.16 0.06
CA LEU A 174 -12.99 -18.27 -0.97
C LEU A 174 -12.44 -16.86 -1.24
N LEU A 175 -11.21 -16.62 -0.81
CA LEU A 175 -10.59 -15.30 -0.84
C LEU A 175 -9.61 -15.16 -2.00
N VAL A 176 -9.60 -13.97 -2.59
CA VAL A 176 -8.66 -13.54 -3.64
C VAL A 176 -8.03 -12.20 -3.28
N ASP A 177 -7.08 -11.75 -4.10
CA ASP A 177 -6.36 -10.49 -3.93
C ASP A 177 -7.31 -9.32 -3.62
N GLY A 178 -6.97 -8.57 -2.58
CA GLY A 178 -7.73 -7.41 -2.15
C GLY A 178 -7.83 -6.30 -3.21
N ALA A 179 -6.91 -6.28 -4.19
CA ALA A 179 -6.97 -5.33 -5.30
C ALA A 179 -8.20 -5.49 -6.19
N VAL A 180 -8.93 -6.62 -6.10
CA VAL A 180 -10.20 -6.81 -6.81
C VAL A 180 -11.25 -5.79 -6.33
N THR A 181 -11.31 -5.52 -5.03
CA THR A 181 -12.25 -4.55 -4.46
C THR A 181 -11.58 -3.25 -4.07
N ASN A 182 -10.40 -3.29 -3.44
CA ASN A 182 -9.74 -2.10 -2.88
C ASN A 182 -8.21 -2.17 -2.99
N THR A 183 -7.68 -1.62 -4.07
CA THR A 183 -6.23 -1.59 -4.30
C THR A 183 -5.50 -0.62 -3.37
N VAL A 184 -6.13 0.52 -3.01
CA VAL A 184 -5.56 1.56 -2.13
C VAL A 184 -6.51 1.73 -0.95
N PRO A 185 -6.33 0.97 0.14
CA PRO A 185 -7.34 0.84 1.19
C PRO A 185 -7.35 2.05 2.15
N LEU A 186 -7.55 3.26 1.61
CA LEU A 186 -7.51 4.52 2.34
C LEU A 186 -8.58 4.57 3.44
N TRP A 187 -9.81 4.11 3.13
CA TRP A 187 -10.92 4.17 4.09
C TRP A 187 -10.65 3.37 5.36
N HIS A 188 -9.91 2.27 5.25
CA HIS A 188 -9.53 1.47 6.42
C HIS A 188 -8.53 2.18 7.33
N ALA A 189 -7.70 3.08 6.80
CA ALA A 189 -6.85 3.95 7.60
C ALA A 189 -7.64 5.07 8.29
N LEU A 190 -8.71 5.55 7.64
CA LEU A 190 -9.57 6.62 8.15
C LEU A 190 -10.64 6.13 9.14
N SER A 191 -10.86 4.82 9.27
CA SER A 191 -11.86 4.25 10.18
C SER A 191 -11.46 4.25 11.67
N GLY A 192 -10.27 4.75 11.99
CA GLY A 192 -9.74 4.92 13.35
C GLY A 192 -9.38 6.38 13.66
N PRO A 193 -8.90 6.66 14.86
CA PRO A 193 -8.43 7.98 15.22
C PRO A 193 -7.10 8.25 14.50
N THR A 194 -7.17 8.92 13.35
CA THR A 194 -6.04 9.22 12.47
C THR A 194 -6.05 10.71 12.17
N ASP A 195 -4.90 11.38 12.36
CA ASP A 195 -4.71 12.80 12.07
C ASP A 195 -4.04 13.00 10.72
N ARG A 196 -3.20 12.02 10.31
CA ARG A 196 -2.44 12.08 9.07
C ARG A 196 -2.33 10.71 8.40
N VAL A 197 -2.46 10.67 7.08
CA VAL A 197 -2.30 9.44 6.28
C VAL A 197 -1.27 9.68 5.20
N TYR A 198 -0.24 8.83 5.15
CA TYR A 198 0.68 8.75 4.03
C TYR A 198 0.29 7.58 3.13
N VAL A 199 -0.03 7.88 1.87
CA VAL A 199 -0.46 6.89 0.89
C VAL A 199 0.70 6.59 -0.06
N CYS A 200 1.30 5.41 0.07
CA CYS A 200 2.29 4.87 -0.84
C CYS A 200 1.59 4.20 -2.03
N ASN A 201 1.07 5.03 -2.95
CA ASN A 201 0.30 4.53 -4.10
C ASN A 201 1.21 4.28 -5.31
N VAL A 202 1.37 3.03 -5.68
CA VAL A 202 2.12 2.60 -6.87
C VAL A 202 1.22 2.09 -8.00
N SER A 203 -0.10 2.12 -7.81
CA SER A 203 -1.06 1.71 -8.84
C SER A 203 -1.23 2.72 -9.98
N GLY A 204 -0.47 3.76 -9.98
CA GLY A 204 -0.11 4.82 -10.93
C GLY A 204 -1.06 5.17 -12.07
N ALA A 205 -0.78 6.30 -12.74
CA ALA A 205 -1.51 6.75 -13.92
C ALA A 205 -1.53 5.68 -15.01
N LEU A 206 -2.69 5.52 -15.64
CA LEU A 206 -2.85 4.63 -16.78
C LEU A 206 -2.03 5.17 -17.97
N VAL A 207 -0.81 4.64 -18.16
CA VAL A 207 0.00 5.00 -19.33
C VAL A 207 -0.68 4.49 -20.60
N GLU A 208 -0.67 5.29 -21.67
CA GLU A 208 -1.11 4.88 -23.01
C GLU A 208 -0.19 3.75 -23.50
N ARG A 209 -0.66 2.51 -23.36
CA ARG A 209 0.01 1.32 -23.88
C ARG A 209 -0.84 0.71 -24.99
N ARG A 210 -0.21 0.30 -26.07
CA ARG A 210 -0.92 -0.42 -27.14
C ARG A 210 -1.37 -1.78 -26.62
N LEU A 211 -2.68 -1.98 -26.51
CA LEU A 211 -3.28 -3.26 -26.14
C LEU A 211 -3.09 -4.27 -27.27
N ARG A 212 -2.51 -5.42 -26.97
CA ARG A 212 -2.14 -6.44 -27.95
C ARG A 212 -2.90 -7.74 -27.79
N SER A 213 -3.55 -7.94 -26.65
CA SER A 213 -4.28 -9.17 -26.33
C SER A 213 -5.58 -8.88 -25.57
N PRO A 214 -6.55 -9.82 -25.57
CA PRO A 214 -7.74 -9.72 -24.71
C PRO A 214 -7.40 -9.59 -23.23
N LEU A 215 -6.31 -10.22 -22.78
CA LEU A 215 -5.83 -10.11 -21.40
C LEU A 215 -5.36 -8.69 -21.09
N ASP A 216 -4.66 -8.02 -22.01
CA ASP A 216 -4.26 -6.61 -21.82
C ASP A 216 -5.49 -5.71 -21.63
N VAL A 217 -6.57 -5.98 -22.39
CA VAL A 217 -7.84 -5.25 -22.25
C VAL A 217 -8.46 -5.49 -20.88
N ALA A 218 -8.50 -6.74 -20.41
CA ALA A 218 -9.06 -7.10 -19.11
C ALA A 218 -8.27 -6.46 -17.96
N VAL A 219 -6.92 -6.57 -17.98
CA VAL A 219 -6.03 -5.94 -17.00
C VAL A 219 -6.20 -4.42 -17.00
N ARG A 220 -6.34 -3.81 -18.17
CA ARG A 220 -6.56 -2.37 -18.29
C ARG A 220 -7.92 -1.93 -17.73
N ALA A 221 -8.98 -2.67 -18.04
CA ALA A 221 -10.32 -2.40 -17.51
C ALA A 221 -10.35 -2.51 -15.99
N PHE A 222 -9.69 -3.53 -15.44
CA PHE A 222 -9.50 -3.71 -14.01
C PHE A 222 -8.73 -2.55 -13.36
N ALA A 223 -7.63 -2.11 -14.00
CA ALA A 223 -6.85 -0.97 -13.52
C ALA A 223 -7.66 0.35 -13.53
N ILE A 224 -8.55 0.56 -14.51
CA ILE A 224 -9.45 1.72 -14.54
C ILE A 224 -10.42 1.67 -13.36
N SER A 225 -11.07 0.53 -13.15
CA SER A 225 -12.07 0.36 -12.09
C SER A 225 -11.50 0.65 -10.69
N ARG A 226 -10.33 0.09 -10.39
CA ARG A 226 -9.67 0.30 -9.08
C ARG A 226 -9.25 1.74 -8.82
N ASN A 227 -8.79 2.48 -9.86
CA ASN A 227 -8.38 3.88 -9.70
C ASN A 227 -9.57 4.78 -9.39
N LEU A 228 -10.74 4.52 -9.99
CA LEU A 228 -11.97 5.27 -9.70
C LEU A 228 -12.37 5.19 -8.22
N ARG A 229 -12.16 4.05 -7.60
CA ARG A 229 -12.46 3.87 -6.17
C ARG A 229 -11.57 4.74 -5.30
N PHE A 230 -10.26 4.71 -5.52
CA PHE A 230 -9.32 5.53 -4.76
C PHE A 230 -9.63 7.03 -4.88
N ASP A 231 -9.95 7.50 -6.09
CA ASP A 231 -10.34 8.89 -6.33
C ASP A 231 -11.63 9.27 -5.58
N LEU A 232 -12.56 8.34 -5.42
CA LEU A 232 -13.78 8.55 -4.61
C LEU A 232 -13.45 8.61 -3.12
N GLU A 233 -12.66 7.68 -2.60
CA GLU A 233 -12.26 7.66 -1.19
C GLU A 233 -11.48 8.93 -0.82
N LEU A 234 -10.57 9.38 -1.69
CA LEU A 234 -9.77 10.58 -1.48
C LEU A 234 -10.64 11.85 -1.44
N ARG A 235 -11.65 11.95 -2.31
CA ARG A 235 -12.59 13.09 -2.32
C ARG A 235 -13.49 13.14 -1.10
N HIS A 236 -13.77 12.01 -0.47
CA HIS A 236 -14.64 11.90 0.70
C HIS A 236 -13.84 11.77 2.01
N ALA A 237 -12.51 11.87 1.95
CA ALA A 237 -11.68 11.89 3.15
C ALA A 237 -12.11 13.05 4.09
N PRO A 238 -12.14 12.82 5.41
CA PRO A 238 -12.48 13.86 6.37
C PRO A 238 -11.57 15.09 6.22
N PRO A 239 -12.12 16.32 6.23
CA PRO A 239 -11.35 17.54 5.94
C PRO A 239 -10.34 17.91 7.05
N ASP A 240 -10.42 17.28 8.20
CA ASP A 240 -9.53 17.42 9.35
C ASP A 240 -8.39 16.41 9.34
N VAL A 241 -8.41 15.42 8.46
CA VAL A 241 -7.31 14.47 8.25
C VAL A 241 -6.41 14.95 7.11
N ASP A 242 -5.14 14.99 7.37
CA ASP A 242 -4.11 15.36 6.37
C ASP A 242 -3.73 14.11 5.55
N VAL A 243 -4.19 14.02 4.30
CA VAL A 243 -3.90 12.90 3.41
C VAL A 243 -2.82 13.28 2.41
N VAL A 244 -1.66 12.67 2.54
CA VAL A 244 -0.46 12.90 1.71
C VAL A 244 -0.26 11.72 0.77
N VAL A 245 -0.56 11.89 -0.51
CA VAL A 245 -0.32 10.87 -1.52
C VAL A 245 1.10 11.03 -2.06
N LEU A 246 1.95 10.05 -1.78
CA LEU A 246 3.33 10.06 -2.28
C LEU A 246 3.35 9.68 -3.77
N PRO A 247 4.06 10.47 -4.60
CA PRO A 247 4.13 10.20 -6.02
C PRO A 247 4.98 8.96 -6.31
N SER A 248 4.50 8.11 -7.23
CA SER A 248 5.26 6.99 -7.77
C SER A 248 6.13 7.45 -8.94
N PRO A 249 7.30 6.83 -9.17
CA PRO A 249 8.04 7.01 -10.41
C PRO A 249 7.16 6.79 -11.64
N SER A 250 7.40 7.56 -12.70
CA SER A 250 6.55 7.57 -13.91
C SER A 250 6.76 6.36 -14.82
N ASP A 251 7.79 5.57 -14.59
CA ASP A 251 8.15 4.43 -15.43
C ASP A 251 7.37 3.18 -15.04
N GLN A 252 6.34 2.87 -15.84
CA GLN A 252 5.52 1.66 -15.65
C GLN A 252 6.08 0.53 -16.51
N ARG A 253 6.77 -0.39 -15.85
CA ARG A 253 7.31 -1.61 -16.46
C ARG A 253 6.28 -2.72 -16.60
N GLU A 254 6.65 -3.80 -17.25
CA GLU A 254 5.81 -4.99 -17.34
C GLU A 254 5.55 -5.56 -15.94
N LEU A 255 4.35 -6.07 -15.71
CA LEU A 255 3.81 -6.45 -14.39
C LEU A 255 4.69 -7.43 -13.60
N PHE A 256 5.68 -8.06 -14.25
CA PHE A 256 6.52 -9.12 -13.69
C PHE A 256 8.02 -8.93 -14.00
N ASP A 257 8.42 -7.71 -14.34
CA ASP A 257 9.82 -7.37 -14.55
C ASP A 257 10.42 -6.81 -13.25
N PHE A 258 11.33 -7.56 -12.64
CA PHE A 258 12.03 -7.20 -11.40
C PHE A 258 13.49 -6.76 -11.67
N SER A 259 13.89 -6.56 -12.94
CA SER A 259 15.30 -6.32 -13.30
C SER A 259 15.87 -5.02 -12.75
N ASP A 260 15.04 -4.01 -12.54
CA ASP A 260 15.47 -2.66 -12.16
C ASP A 260 14.97 -2.23 -10.77
N SER A 261 14.71 -3.20 -9.89
CA SER A 261 14.20 -2.96 -8.54
C SER A 261 15.00 -1.90 -7.77
N LEU A 262 16.33 -1.95 -7.81
CA LEU A 262 17.19 -0.98 -7.13
C LEU A 262 16.98 0.45 -7.68
N MET A 263 16.90 0.62 -8.98
CA MET A 263 16.68 1.92 -9.60
C MET A 263 15.31 2.49 -9.21
N LEU A 264 14.28 1.66 -9.19
CA LEU A 264 12.92 2.07 -8.78
C LEU A 264 12.86 2.48 -7.30
N ILE A 265 13.60 1.79 -6.41
CA ILE A 265 13.74 2.16 -5.00
C ILE A 265 14.34 3.56 -4.87
N GLU A 266 15.48 3.81 -5.51
CA GLU A 266 16.20 5.07 -5.42
C GLU A 266 15.40 6.24 -6.04
N GLU A 267 14.79 6.02 -7.20
CA GLU A 267 13.95 7.03 -7.83
C GLU A 267 12.73 7.37 -6.97
N ALA A 268 12.05 6.35 -6.43
CA ALA A 268 10.91 6.55 -5.53
C ALA A 268 11.31 7.29 -4.25
N HIS A 269 12.47 6.98 -3.67
CA HIS A 269 13.00 7.71 -2.52
C HIS A 269 13.19 9.19 -2.83
N HIS A 270 13.85 9.53 -3.94
CA HIS A 270 14.09 10.92 -4.33
C HIS A 270 12.81 11.69 -4.62
N VAL A 271 11.84 11.06 -5.27
CA VAL A 271 10.56 11.71 -5.60
C VAL A 271 9.71 11.90 -4.35
N ALA A 272 9.63 10.89 -3.48
CA ALA A 272 8.91 10.97 -2.21
C ALA A 272 9.54 12.00 -1.26
N ALA A 273 10.86 12.01 -1.13
CA ALA A 273 11.57 12.98 -0.30
C ALA A 273 11.24 14.43 -0.70
N ARG A 274 11.28 14.75 -2.00
CA ARG A 274 10.91 16.08 -2.50
C ARG A 274 9.44 16.43 -2.27
N ALA A 275 8.55 15.45 -2.39
CA ALA A 275 7.13 15.67 -2.12
C ALA A 275 6.88 15.98 -0.64
N LEU A 276 7.57 15.30 0.26
CA LEU A 276 7.53 15.55 1.69
C LEU A 276 8.08 16.94 2.04
N ASP A 277 9.21 17.35 1.47
CA ASP A 277 9.78 18.70 1.68
C ASP A 277 8.80 19.81 1.25
N VAL A 278 8.11 19.62 0.13
CA VAL A 278 7.08 20.56 -0.35
C VAL A 278 5.90 20.60 0.61
N HIS A 279 5.44 19.45 1.07
CA HIS A 279 4.32 19.33 2.00
C HIS A 279 4.63 20.01 3.35
N GLU A 280 5.80 19.75 3.93
CA GLU A 280 6.26 20.38 5.17
C GLU A 280 6.38 21.91 5.03
N ALA A 281 6.92 22.39 3.91
CA ALA A 281 7.02 23.81 3.63
C ALA A 281 5.64 24.48 3.49
N GLU A 282 4.64 23.78 3.00
CA GLU A 282 3.26 24.28 2.93
C GLU A 282 2.59 24.33 4.30
N GLN A 283 2.85 23.36 5.16
CA GLN A 283 2.34 23.34 6.54
C GLN A 283 3.00 24.41 7.43
N GLY A 284 4.29 24.69 7.25
CA GLY A 284 5.02 25.74 7.96
C GLY A 284 4.61 27.18 7.58
N ARG A 285 3.78 27.37 6.55
CA ARG A 285 3.24 28.68 6.15
C ARG A 285 2.02 29.04 7.01
N PRO A 286 1.98 30.22 7.70
CA PRO A 286 0.83 30.63 8.49
C PRO A 286 -0.47 30.55 7.66
N ARG A 287 -1.51 29.92 8.20
CA ARG A 287 -2.84 29.71 7.56
C ARG A 287 -3.52 31.00 7.02
N GLU A 288 -3.01 32.18 7.35
CA GLU A 288 -3.52 33.47 6.84
C GLU A 288 -3.44 33.66 5.31
N ARG A 289 -2.48 33.03 4.62
CA ARG A 289 -2.36 33.19 3.15
C ARG A 289 -3.37 32.35 2.36
N ALA A 290 -3.83 31.22 2.91
CA ALA A 290 -4.84 30.38 2.24
C ALA A 290 -6.22 31.09 2.20
N ARG A 291 -6.61 31.80 3.27
CA ARG A 291 -7.83 32.61 3.30
C ARG A 291 -7.82 33.75 2.27
N ARG A 292 -6.68 34.45 2.09
CA ARG A 292 -6.60 35.58 1.14
C ARG A 292 -6.66 35.13 -0.33
N ARG A 293 -6.18 33.93 -0.67
CA ARG A 293 -6.24 33.39 -2.04
C ARG A 293 -7.66 32.96 -2.41
N TRP A 294 -8.43 32.44 -1.46
CA TRP A 294 -9.83 32.05 -1.67
C TRP A 294 -10.75 33.28 -1.87
N PHE A 295 -10.52 34.38 -1.11
CA PHE A 295 -11.26 35.63 -1.26
C PHE A 295 -10.90 36.40 -2.53
N ARG A 296 -9.68 36.33 -3.05
CA ARG A 296 -9.31 36.95 -4.33
C ARG A 296 -9.97 36.27 -5.53
N ARG A 297 -10.05 34.93 -5.56
CA ARG A 297 -10.71 34.20 -6.65
C ARG A 297 -12.22 34.44 -6.75
N ARG A 298 -12.88 34.91 -5.71
CA ARG A 298 -14.30 35.27 -5.76
C ARG A 298 -14.56 36.70 -6.21
N ARG A 299 -13.56 37.57 -6.27
CA ARG A 299 -13.71 38.95 -6.80
C ARG A 299 -13.46 39.04 -8.30
N ASP A 300 -12.81 38.05 -8.90
CA ASP A 300 -12.53 38.03 -10.35
C ASP A 300 -13.58 37.26 -11.16
N VAL A 301 -14.70 36.84 -10.53
CA VAL A 301 -15.82 36.12 -11.16
C VAL A 301 -17.17 36.81 -10.85
N ALA A 302 -17.16 38.10 -10.41
CA ALA A 302 -18.37 38.92 -10.24
C ALA A 302 -18.35 40.10 -11.19
#